data_817dbab5545e922d43800e7df73cf152
#
_entry.id   817dbab5545e922d43800e7df73cf152
#
_cell.length_a   1.000
_cell.length_b   1.000
_cell.length_c   1.000
_cell.angle_alpha   90.00
_cell.angle_beta   90.00
_cell.angle_gamma   90.00
#
_symmetry.space_group_name_H-M   'P 1'
#
loop_
_entity.id
_entity.type
_entity.pdbx_description
1 polymer ?
#
loop_
_entity_poly.entity_id
_entity_poly.type
_entity_poly.pdbx_seq_one_letter_code
_entity_poly.pdbx_strand_id
1 'polypeptide(L)'
;MLHRVTNGRLQHEMLVRAAKADGEKLKAIDATAGMGEDAFLLAAYGYEVTLYEQNPVIAALLKDALRRAKKHMVLKEIAGRMQLVEGDSVECLSRLMDPVDLIYLDPMFPARQKSGLINKKLQLIQKLEPPCSAETDLFDAAIKANPSKIIVKRPLKSVHLAGREPSYILKGKAIRYDCYVI
;
A
#
# COMPACT_ATOMS: atom_id res chain seq x y z
N MET A 1 13.73 5.18 -4.90
CA MET A 1 13.28 4.74 -3.55
C MET A 1 14.27 5.12 -2.45
N LEU A 2 15.55 4.73 -2.52
CA LEU A 2 16.53 5.00 -1.45
C LEU A 2 16.52 6.44 -0.94
N HIS A 3 16.46 7.44 -1.84
CA HIS A 3 16.45 8.86 -1.46
C HIS A 3 15.25 9.28 -0.58
N ARG A 4 14.15 8.52 -0.60
CA ARG A 4 12.95 8.80 0.23
C ARG A 4 13.12 8.35 1.68
N VAL A 5 13.99 7.36 1.92
CA VAL A 5 14.21 6.77 3.24
C VAL A 5 15.52 7.21 3.91
N THR A 6 16.32 8.03 3.23
CA THR A 6 17.60 8.55 3.76
C THR A 6 17.48 9.99 4.25
N ASN A 7 18.43 10.42 5.09
CA ASN A 7 18.61 11.81 5.53
C ASN A 7 17.37 12.46 6.19
N GLY A 8 16.64 11.72 7.01
CA GLY A 8 15.47 12.24 7.72
C GLY A 8 14.22 12.46 6.85
N ARG A 9 14.29 12.18 5.54
CA ARG A 9 13.17 12.41 4.61
C ARG A 9 11.95 11.50 4.88
N LEU A 10 12.18 10.30 5.39
CA LEU A 10 11.13 9.34 5.67
C LEU A 10 10.01 9.93 6.53
N GLN A 11 10.34 10.70 7.57
CA GLN A 11 9.36 11.32 8.47
C GLN A 11 8.49 12.39 7.78
N HIS A 12 8.93 12.92 6.64
CA HIS A 12 8.19 13.88 5.83
C HIS A 12 7.30 13.21 4.78
N GLU A 13 7.47 11.91 4.57
CA GLU A 13 6.59 11.14 3.68
C GLU A 13 5.16 11.14 4.22
N MET A 14 4.23 11.53 3.37
CA MET A 14 2.84 11.72 3.78
C MET A 14 2.19 10.40 4.22
N LEU A 15 2.52 9.28 3.57
CA LEU A 15 2.08 7.94 3.98
C LEU A 15 2.58 7.60 5.38
N VAL A 16 3.85 7.87 5.67
CA VAL A 16 4.44 7.61 6.98
C VAL A 16 3.76 8.45 8.06
N ARG A 17 3.44 9.71 7.75
CA ARG A 17 2.68 10.58 8.68
C ARG A 17 1.26 10.08 8.92
N ALA A 18 0.60 9.52 7.89
CA ALA A 18 -0.71 8.89 8.03
C ALA A 18 -0.65 7.60 8.86
N ALA A 19 0.43 6.83 8.66
CA ALA A 19 0.65 5.53 9.29
C ALA A 19 1.19 5.59 10.72
N LYS A 20 1.45 6.80 11.27
CA LYS A 20 1.94 6.92 12.66
C LYS A 20 1.03 6.16 13.63
N ALA A 21 1.65 5.32 14.42
CA ALA A 21 1.04 4.56 15.52
C ALA A 21 2.09 4.36 16.60
N ASP A 22 1.64 4.14 17.84
CA ASP A 22 2.47 3.80 18.97
C ASP A 22 2.56 2.28 19.09
N GLY A 23 3.76 1.74 19.27
CA GLY A 23 3.99 0.30 19.43
C GLY A 23 5.39 -0.12 19.00
N GLU A 24 5.89 -1.22 19.56
CA GLU A 24 7.24 -1.74 19.27
C GLU A 24 7.28 -2.67 18.06
N LYS A 25 6.20 -3.39 17.76
CA LYS A 25 6.10 -4.38 16.68
C LYS A 25 4.82 -4.17 15.88
N LEU A 26 4.81 -3.10 15.11
CA LEU A 26 3.66 -2.74 14.30
C LEU A 26 3.57 -3.64 13.07
N LYS A 27 2.36 -4.17 12.80
CA LYS A 27 2.06 -4.99 11.63
C LYS A 27 1.21 -4.21 10.64
N ALA A 28 1.57 -4.26 9.37
CA ALA A 28 0.77 -3.68 8.29
C ALA A 28 0.51 -4.68 7.18
N ILE A 29 -0.61 -4.50 6.50
CA ILE A 29 -0.92 -5.19 5.24
C ILE A 29 -1.02 -4.13 4.15
N ASP A 30 -0.24 -4.30 3.08
CA ASP A 30 -0.48 -3.63 1.81
C ASP A 30 -1.32 -4.56 0.93
N ALA A 31 -2.61 -4.29 0.86
CA ALA A 31 -3.56 -5.14 0.12
C ALA A 31 -3.62 -4.82 -1.39
N THR A 32 -2.74 -3.93 -1.87
CA THR A 32 -2.64 -3.50 -3.27
C THR A 32 -1.18 -3.32 -3.66
N ALA A 33 -0.37 -4.33 -3.38
CA ALA A 33 1.09 -4.21 -3.31
C ALA A 33 1.75 -3.69 -4.58
N GLY A 34 1.32 -4.11 -5.76
CA GLY A 34 1.95 -3.73 -7.02
C GLY A 34 3.46 -3.95 -6.98
N MET A 35 4.24 -2.91 -7.16
CA MET A 35 5.70 -2.98 -7.09
C MET A 35 6.28 -2.75 -5.67
N GLY A 36 5.43 -2.68 -4.64
CA GLY A 36 5.83 -2.59 -3.23
C GLY A 36 6.43 -1.25 -2.81
N GLU A 37 6.19 -0.17 -3.56
CA GLU A 37 6.83 1.13 -3.26
C GLU A 37 6.31 1.77 -1.98
N ASP A 38 5.01 1.70 -1.72
CA ASP A 38 4.40 2.23 -0.52
C ASP A 38 4.62 1.29 0.68
N ALA A 39 4.55 -0.04 0.47
CA ALA A 39 4.95 -1.03 1.46
C ALA A 39 6.41 -0.85 1.93
N PHE A 40 7.31 -0.49 1.01
CA PHE A 40 8.72 -0.20 1.36
C PHE A 40 8.86 0.98 2.31
N LEU A 41 8.02 2.03 2.18
CA LEU A 41 8.03 3.16 3.12
C LEU A 41 7.50 2.76 4.50
N LEU A 42 6.45 1.94 4.55
CA LEU A 42 5.93 1.41 5.81
C LEU A 42 6.97 0.53 6.51
N ALA A 43 7.65 -0.36 5.77
CA ALA A 43 8.71 -1.20 6.29
C ALA A 43 9.94 -0.38 6.74
N ALA A 44 10.30 0.69 6.02
CA ALA A 44 11.36 1.60 6.41
C ALA A 44 11.02 2.38 7.70
N TYR A 45 9.74 2.69 7.91
CA TYR A 45 9.26 3.32 9.15
C TYR A 45 9.30 2.37 10.35
N GLY A 46 9.25 1.05 10.12
CA GLY A 46 9.35 0.05 11.19
C GLY A 46 8.26 -1.01 11.20
N TYR A 47 7.27 -0.93 10.30
CA TYR A 47 6.25 -1.96 10.19
C TYR A 47 6.81 -3.29 9.65
N GLU A 48 6.31 -4.41 10.20
CA GLU A 48 6.33 -5.69 9.51
C GLU A 48 5.18 -5.68 8.50
N VAL A 49 5.51 -5.77 7.21
CA VAL A 49 4.53 -5.54 6.12
C VAL A 49 4.30 -6.82 5.35
N THR A 50 3.06 -7.29 5.34
CA THR A 50 2.58 -8.32 4.42
C THR A 50 2.01 -7.65 3.17
N LEU A 51 2.46 -8.09 2.00
CA LEU A 51 2.07 -7.54 0.69
C LEU A 51 1.21 -8.56 -0.03
N TYR A 52 -0.03 -8.20 -0.39
CA TYR A 52 -0.90 -9.03 -1.22
C TYR A 52 -0.83 -8.58 -2.68
N GLU A 53 -0.55 -9.51 -3.58
CA GLU A 53 -0.50 -9.27 -5.02
C GLU A 53 -1.10 -10.46 -5.77
N GLN A 54 -2.19 -10.18 -6.52
CA GLN A 54 -2.91 -11.22 -7.26
C GLN A 54 -2.36 -11.46 -8.67
N ASN A 55 -1.72 -10.44 -9.27
CA ASN A 55 -1.17 -10.56 -10.61
C ASN A 55 0.14 -11.35 -10.58
N PRO A 56 0.22 -12.56 -11.19
CA PRO A 56 1.39 -13.42 -11.06
C PRO A 56 2.65 -12.80 -11.70
N VAL A 57 2.51 -11.93 -12.70
CA VAL A 57 3.65 -11.26 -13.32
C VAL A 57 4.21 -10.20 -12.38
N ILE A 58 3.35 -9.40 -11.77
CA ILE A 58 3.77 -8.37 -10.80
C ILE A 58 4.34 -9.02 -9.54
N ALA A 59 3.68 -10.06 -9.04
CA ALA A 59 4.17 -10.84 -7.90
C ALA A 59 5.58 -11.42 -8.17
N ALA A 60 5.82 -11.99 -9.35
CA ALA A 60 7.14 -12.49 -9.72
C ALA A 60 8.21 -11.39 -9.76
N LEU A 61 7.88 -10.21 -10.31
CA LEU A 61 8.79 -9.04 -10.33
C LEU A 61 9.08 -8.52 -8.93
N LEU A 62 8.05 -8.41 -8.08
CA LEU A 62 8.18 -7.98 -6.69
C LEU A 62 9.00 -8.97 -5.87
N LYS A 63 8.76 -10.27 -6.05
CA LYS A 63 9.53 -11.35 -5.41
C LYS A 63 11.02 -11.28 -5.75
N ASP A 64 11.37 -11.07 -7.02
CA ASP A 64 12.76 -10.87 -7.42
C ASP A 64 13.35 -9.58 -6.83
N ALA A 65 12.58 -8.48 -6.84
CA ALA A 65 13.02 -7.22 -6.24
C ALA A 65 13.33 -7.38 -4.74
N LEU A 66 12.44 -8.04 -3.98
CA LEU A 66 12.65 -8.33 -2.56
C LEU A 66 13.86 -9.24 -2.32
N ARG A 67 14.03 -10.28 -3.15
CA ARG A 67 15.19 -11.19 -3.10
C ARG A 67 16.51 -10.42 -3.28
N ARG A 68 16.57 -9.48 -4.23
CA ARG A 68 17.74 -8.63 -4.45
C ARG A 68 17.95 -7.64 -3.30
N ALA A 69 16.87 -7.01 -2.84
CA ALA A 69 16.92 -6.03 -1.75
C ALA A 69 17.44 -6.67 -0.43
N LYS A 70 17.04 -7.90 -0.10
CA LYS A 70 17.52 -8.65 1.07
C LYS A 70 19.03 -8.92 1.05
N LYS A 71 19.66 -8.88 -0.13
CA LYS A 71 21.13 -9.04 -0.30
C LYS A 71 21.88 -7.70 -0.30
N HIS A 72 21.19 -6.59 -0.37
CA HIS A 72 21.79 -5.27 -0.47
C HIS A 72 22.07 -4.69 0.92
N MET A 73 23.30 -4.20 1.15
CA MET A 73 23.77 -3.73 2.48
C MET A 73 22.81 -2.73 3.16
N VAL A 74 22.24 -1.81 2.40
CA VAL A 74 21.37 -0.75 2.91
C VAL A 74 19.90 -1.16 2.99
N LEU A 75 19.46 -2.10 2.13
CA LEU A 75 18.04 -2.45 1.99
C LEU A 75 17.64 -3.70 2.78
N LYS A 76 18.61 -4.51 3.20
CA LYS A 76 18.37 -5.83 3.79
C LYS A 76 17.43 -5.81 4.99
N GLU A 77 17.55 -4.82 5.87
CA GLU A 77 16.71 -4.69 7.05
C GLU A 77 15.28 -4.30 6.70
N ILE A 78 15.11 -3.33 5.78
CA ILE A 78 13.79 -2.90 5.31
C ILE A 78 13.10 -4.06 4.58
N ALA A 79 13.80 -4.68 3.62
CA ALA A 79 13.27 -5.81 2.87
C ALA A 79 13.04 -7.05 3.75
N GLY A 80 13.77 -7.20 4.85
CA GLY A 80 13.56 -8.24 5.85
C GLY A 80 12.20 -8.18 6.52
N ARG A 81 11.64 -6.96 6.67
CA ARG A 81 10.30 -6.72 7.22
C ARG A 81 9.17 -6.87 6.19
N MET A 82 9.49 -7.21 4.94
CA MET A 82 8.50 -7.31 3.85
C MET A 82 8.30 -8.76 3.45
N GLN A 83 7.06 -9.23 3.47
CA GLN A 83 6.65 -10.56 3.06
C GLN A 83 5.59 -10.50 1.98
N LEU A 84 5.88 -11.09 0.81
CA LEU A 84 4.92 -11.20 -0.29
C LEU A 84 4.07 -12.46 -0.12
N VAL A 85 2.76 -12.30 -0.28
CA VAL A 85 1.76 -13.34 -0.42
C VAL A 85 1.08 -13.17 -1.78
N GLU A 86 1.21 -14.18 -2.64
CA GLU A 86 0.58 -14.21 -3.96
C GLU A 86 -0.89 -14.63 -3.79
N GLY A 87 -1.85 -13.76 -4.11
CA GLY A 87 -3.26 -14.06 -3.98
C GLY A 87 -4.18 -12.84 -4.05
N ASP A 88 -5.46 -13.11 -4.14
CA ASP A 88 -6.52 -12.10 -4.08
C ASP A 88 -6.61 -11.49 -2.67
N SER A 89 -6.59 -10.18 -2.59
CA SER A 89 -6.57 -9.45 -1.32
C SER A 89 -7.85 -9.61 -0.51
N VAL A 90 -9.00 -9.70 -1.17
CA VAL A 90 -10.29 -9.91 -0.48
C VAL A 90 -10.31 -11.28 0.19
N GLU A 91 -9.86 -12.32 -0.54
CA GLU A 91 -9.75 -13.66 0.04
C GLU A 91 -8.71 -13.72 1.17
N CYS A 92 -7.53 -13.13 0.96
CA CYS A 92 -6.47 -13.11 1.97
C CYS A 92 -6.91 -12.40 3.26
N LEU A 93 -7.55 -11.24 3.13
CA LEU A 93 -8.08 -10.48 4.27
C LEU A 93 -9.21 -11.23 4.99
N SER A 94 -10.07 -11.94 4.25
CA SER A 94 -11.17 -12.71 4.85
C SER A 94 -10.71 -13.90 5.71
N ARG A 95 -9.50 -14.39 5.48
CA ARG A 95 -8.85 -15.49 6.22
C ARG A 95 -7.87 -15.02 7.29
N LEU A 96 -7.72 -13.71 7.46
CA LEU A 96 -6.79 -13.14 8.42
C LEU A 96 -7.25 -13.47 9.85
N MET A 97 -6.40 -14.16 10.61
CA MET A 97 -6.65 -14.53 12.01
C MET A 97 -5.87 -13.66 12.99
N ASP A 98 -4.71 -13.19 12.58
CA ASP A 98 -3.84 -12.38 13.43
C ASP A 98 -4.26 -10.91 13.40
N PRO A 99 -4.21 -10.21 14.55
CA PRO A 99 -4.47 -8.78 14.60
C PRO A 99 -3.41 -8.02 13.78
N VAL A 100 -3.84 -6.95 13.12
CA VAL A 100 -3.03 -6.06 12.31
C VAL A 100 -3.30 -4.61 12.69
N ASP A 101 -2.26 -3.77 12.73
CA ASP A 101 -2.41 -2.37 13.15
C ASP A 101 -2.88 -1.50 11.98
N LEU A 102 -2.44 -1.82 10.76
CA LEU A 102 -2.67 -1.00 9.58
C LEU A 102 -3.00 -1.87 8.36
N ILE A 103 -4.07 -1.51 7.65
CA ILE A 103 -4.31 -1.97 6.27
C ILE A 103 -4.18 -0.77 5.34
N TYR A 104 -3.32 -0.91 4.33
CA TYR A 104 -3.09 0.08 3.29
C TYR A 104 -3.72 -0.35 1.98
N LEU A 105 -4.44 0.58 1.33
CA LEU A 105 -5.15 0.37 0.07
C LEU A 105 -4.77 1.48 -0.94
N ASP A 106 -4.29 1.09 -2.11
CA ASP A 106 -4.10 1.96 -3.28
C ASP A 106 -4.74 1.30 -4.52
N PRO A 107 -6.07 1.07 -4.51
CA PRO A 107 -6.72 0.45 -5.66
C PRO A 107 -6.52 1.31 -6.89
N MET A 108 -6.14 0.66 -8.00
CA MET A 108 -5.88 1.34 -9.27
C MET A 108 -7.16 1.97 -9.81
N PHE A 109 -7.15 3.30 -9.89
CA PHE A 109 -8.24 4.06 -10.51
C PHE A 109 -8.16 3.99 -12.03
N PRO A 110 -9.31 3.96 -12.72
CA PRO A 110 -9.32 4.13 -14.17
C PRO A 110 -8.63 5.46 -14.51
N ALA A 111 -7.61 5.37 -15.36
CA ALA A 111 -6.85 6.54 -15.78
C ALA A 111 -7.79 7.57 -16.41
N ARG A 112 -7.82 8.79 -15.86
CA ARG A 112 -8.43 9.91 -16.58
C ARG A 112 -7.69 10.08 -17.90
N GLN A 113 -8.41 10.01 -19.02
CA GLN A 113 -7.90 10.33 -20.35
C GLN A 113 -7.55 11.82 -20.45
N LYS A 114 -6.46 12.26 -19.81
CA LYS A 114 -5.87 13.57 -20.04
C LYS A 114 -4.38 13.43 -20.22
N SER A 115 -3.95 13.82 -21.42
CA SER A 115 -2.61 13.96 -21.94
C SER A 115 -1.59 14.50 -20.90
N GLY A 116 -0.90 13.61 -20.27
CA GLY A 116 0.32 13.86 -19.52
C GLY A 116 1.18 12.62 -19.69
N LEU A 117 2.49 12.79 -19.86
CA LEU A 117 3.45 11.69 -19.95
C LEU A 117 3.36 10.86 -18.66
N ILE A 118 2.45 9.89 -18.66
CA ILE A 118 2.36 8.87 -17.61
C ILE A 118 3.68 8.09 -17.67
N ASN A 119 4.35 7.95 -16.53
CA ASN A 119 5.57 7.16 -16.41
C ASN A 119 5.35 5.77 -17.05
N LYS A 120 6.25 5.35 -17.95
CA LYS A 120 6.15 4.06 -18.68
C LYS A 120 5.92 2.87 -17.74
N LYS A 121 6.48 2.90 -16.53
CA LYS A 121 6.26 1.92 -15.48
C LYS A 121 4.78 1.86 -15.05
N LEU A 122 4.15 2.99 -14.83
CA LEU A 122 2.74 3.08 -14.45
C LEU A 122 1.82 2.62 -15.59
N GLN A 123 2.15 2.94 -16.84
CA GLN A 123 1.42 2.45 -18.01
C GLN A 123 1.49 0.92 -18.15
N LEU A 124 2.65 0.33 -17.84
CA LEU A 124 2.81 -1.12 -17.88
C LEU A 124 1.96 -1.78 -16.78
N ILE A 125 1.99 -1.26 -15.57
CA ILE A 125 1.19 -1.76 -14.45
C ILE A 125 -0.31 -1.65 -14.79
N GLN A 126 -0.78 -0.50 -15.29
CA GLN A 126 -2.17 -0.29 -15.69
C GLN A 126 -2.65 -1.25 -16.81
N LYS A 127 -1.75 -1.73 -17.69
CA LYS A 127 -2.08 -2.73 -18.69
C LYS A 127 -2.20 -4.15 -18.11
N LEU A 128 -1.47 -4.42 -17.04
CA LEU A 128 -1.45 -5.72 -16.36
C LEU A 128 -2.55 -5.83 -15.31
N GLU A 129 -2.94 -4.71 -14.72
CA GLU A 129 -3.99 -4.63 -13.69
C GLU A 129 -5.16 -3.78 -14.21
N PRO A 130 -6.29 -4.41 -14.59
CA PRO A 130 -7.52 -3.65 -14.84
C PRO A 130 -7.96 -2.91 -13.57
N PRO A 131 -8.72 -1.80 -13.71
CA PRO A 131 -9.28 -1.09 -12.56
C PRO A 131 -10.05 -2.07 -11.66
N CYS A 132 -9.86 -1.95 -10.36
CA CYS A 132 -10.55 -2.79 -9.39
C CYS A 132 -12.07 -2.56 -9.49
N SER A 133 -12.79 -3.56 -10.03
CA SER A 133 -14.25 -3.55 -10.09
C SER A 133 -14.89 -3.80 -8.71
N ALA A 134 -14.11 -4.30 -7.76
CA ALA A 134 -14.51 -4.72 -6.43
C ALA A 134 -13.93 -3.79 -5.33
N GLU A 135 -13.86 -2.45 -5.58
CA GLU A 135 -13.36 -1.49 -4.57
C GLU A 135 -14.14 -1.59 -3.25
N THR A 136 -15.45 -1.83 -3.33
CA THR A 136 -16.32 -2.00 -2.16
C THR A 136 -15.99 -3.28 -1.41
N ASP A 137 -15.82 -4.39 -2.12
CA ASP A 137 -15.51 -5.69 -1.51
C ASP A 137 -14.15 -5.67 -0.81
N LEU A 138 -13.15 -5.01 -1.43
CA LEU A 138 -11.83 -4.84 -0.83
C LEU A 138 -11.90 -4.01 0.46
N PHE A 139 -12.64 -2.90 0.43
CA PHE A 139 -12.79 -2.05 1.61
C PHE A 139 -13.57 -2.75 2.73
N ASP A 140 -14.64 -3.47 2.39
CA ASP A 140 -15.43 -4.23 3.37
C ASP A 140 -14.62 -5.40 3.96
N ALA A 141 -13.78 -6.06 3.16
CA ALA A 141 -12.83 -7.06 3.67
C ALA A 141 -11.81 -6.44 4.64
N ALA A 142 -11.29 -5.25 4.31
CA ALA A 142 -10.38 -4.52 5.19
C ALA A 142 -11.04 -4.12 6.52
N ILE A 143 -12.29 -3.66 6.50
CA ILE A 143 -13.06 -3.37 7.73
C ILE A 143 -13.27 -4.65 8.57
N LYS A 144 -13.66 -5.76 7.92
CA LYS A 144 -13.90 -7.05 8.61
C LYS A 144 -12.64 -7.62 9.26
N ALA A 145 -11.46 -7.35 8.69
CA ALA A 145 -10.18 -7.73 9.28
C ALA A 145 -9.86 -6.97 10.58
N ASN A 146 -10.67 -5.96 10.93
CA ASN A 146 -10.63 -5.20 12.18
C ASN A 146 -9.23 -4.67 12.56
N PRO A 147 -8.56 -3.93 11.65
CA PRO A 147 -7.28 -3.27 11.97
C PRO A 147 -7.52 -2.07 12.88
N SER A 148 -6.48 -1.56 13.53
CA SER A 148 -6.59 -0.28 14.25
C SER A 148 -6.82 0.91 13.29
N LYS A 149 -6.33 0.78 12.04
CA LYS A 149 -6.43 1.85 11.03
C LYS A 149 -6.44 1.29 9.61
N ILE A 150 -7.26 1.92 8.75
CA ILE A 150 -7.17 1.73 7.30
C ILE A 150 -6.74 3.04 6.66
N ILE A 151 -5.78 2.98 5.73
CA ILE A 151 -5.34 4.12 4.94
C ILE A 151 -5.61 3.84 3.47
N VAL A 152 -6.36 4.72 2.82
CA VAL A 152 -6.68 4.63 1.40
C VAL A 152 -6.04 5.80 0.66
N LYS A 153 -5.21 5.51 -0.33
CA LYS A 153 -4.63 6.52 -1.22
C LYS A 153 -5.62 6.88 -2.32
N ARG A 154 -5.86 8.16 -2.51
CA ARG A 154 -6.85 8.67 -3.50
C ARG A 154 -6.31 9.89 -4.25
N PRO A 155 -6.70 10.09 -5.51
CA PRO A 155 -6.59 11.40 -6.15
C PRO A 155 -7.37 12.45 -5.37
N LEU A 156 -6.89 13.72 -5.34
CA LEU A 156 -7.51 14.79 -4.53
C LEU A 156 -9.01 14.97 -4.74
N LYS A 157 -9.47 14.79 -5.99
CA LYS A 157 -10.87 15.08 -6.40
C LYS A 157 -11.73 13.83 -6.58
N SER A 158 -11.20 12.63 -6.24
CA SER A 158 -11.99 11.41 -6.33
C SER A 158 -12.99 11.30 -5.16
N VAL A 159 -14.06 10.54 -5.35
CA VAL A 159 -14.96 10.16 -4.26
C VAL A 159 -14.22 9.28 -3.24
N HIS A 160 -14.73 9.18 -2.03
CA HIS A 160 -14.21 8.26 -1.03
C HIS A 160 -14.44 6.80 -1.45
N LEU A 161 -13.55 5.92 -1.04
CA LEU A 161 -13.67 4.49 -1.35
C LEU A 161 -14.96 3.93 -0.75
N ALA A 162 -15.71 3.16 -1.52
CA ALA A 162 -17.02 2.63 -1.14
C ALA A 162 -18.01 3.69 -0.62
N GLY A 163 -17.82 4.98 -0.96
CA GLY A 163 -18.67 6.08 -0.50
C GLY A 163 -18.59 6.36 1.00
N ARG A 164 -17.64 5.76 1.73
CA ARG A 164 -17.51 5.94 3.18
C ARG A 164 -16.64 7.13 3.54
N GLU A 165 -17.10 7.96 4.45
CA GLU A 165 -16.34 9.11 4.94
C GLU A 165 -15.20 8.67 5.86
N PRO A 166 -13.97 9.19 5.66
CA PRO A 166 -12.84 8.89 6.52
C PRO A 166 -12.91 9.66 7.85
N SER A 167 -12.26 9.12 8.89
CA SER A 167 -12.10 9.80 10.18
C SER A 167 -11.31 11.10 10.03
N TYR A 168 -10.30 11.11 9.16
CA TYR A 168 -9.55 12.32 8.77
C TYR A 168 -8.85 12.12 7.43
N ILE A 169 -8.40 13.23 6.83
CA ILE A 169 -7.74 13.25 5.52
C ILE A 169 -6.40 13.98 5.61
N LEU A 170 -5.36 13.36 5.08
CA LEU A 170 -4.08 14.01 4.82
C LEU A 170 -3.98 14.37 3.34
N LYS A 171 -3.97 15.66 3.02
CA LYS A 171 -3.93 16.17 1.64
C LYS A 171 -2.52 16.55 1.22
N GLY A 172 -2.10 16.05 0.05
CA GLY A 172 -0.89 16.45 -0.65
C GLY A 172 -1.19 17.33 -1.86
N LYS A 173 -0.20 17.46 -2.75
CA LYS A 173 -0.34 18.27 -3.99
C LYS A 173 -1.18 17.59 -5.07
N ALA A 174 -1.06 16.28 -5.22
CA ALA A 174 -1.73 15.49 -6.28
C ALA A 174 -2.64 14.39 -5.74
N ILE A 175 -2.32 13.87 -4.56
CA ILE A 175 -3.04 12.79 -3.90
C ILE A 175 -3.42 13.19 -2.48
N ARG A 176 -4.32 12.41 -1.89
CA ARG A 176 -4.64 12.45 -0.47
C ARG A 176 -4.62 11.03 0.10
N TYR A 177 -4.52 10.93 1.41
CA TYR A 177 -4.77 9.71 2.16
C TYR A 177 -6.02 9.89 3.00
N ASP A 178 -7.03 9.07 2.70
CA ASP A 178 -8.24 8.95 3.49
C ASP A 178 -7.95 7.94 4.61
N CYS A 179 -8.05 8.36 5.87
CA CYS A 179 -7.69 7.57 7.04
C CYS A 179 -8.93 7.22 7.85
N TYR A 180 -9.11 5.93 8.10
CA TYR A 180 -10.22 5.38 8.88
C TYR A 180 -9.64 4.77 10.16
N VAL A 181 -10.06 5.24 11.31
CA VAL A 181 -9.76 4.66 12.63
C VAL A 181 -10.91 3.72 12.98
N ILE A 182 -10.58 2.48 13.30
CA ILE A 182 -11.56 1.40 13.52
C ILE A 182 -11.69 1.17 15.03
#